data_8f1bba02360fdc66db28986fd151cf1e
#
_entry.id   8f1bba02360fdc66db28986fd151cf1e
#
_cell.length_a   1.000
_cell.length_b   1.000
_cell.length_c   1.000
_cell.angle_alpha   90.00
_cell.angle_beta   90.00
_cell.angle_gamma   90.00
#
_symmetry.space_group_name_H-M   'P 1'
#
loop_
_entity.id
_entity.type
_entity.pdbx_description
1 polymer ?
#
loop_
_entity_poly.entity_id
_entity_poly.type
_entity_poly.pdbx_seq_one_letter_code
_entity_poly.pdbx_strand_id
1 'polypeptide(L)'
;TLFPYTTLFRSKDSQGICFLGQINYNDYIRRYLGEKPGDVIEMETGKRIGTHKGLWFHTIGQRKGLGFGGGPWFVIKKDVEKNILYVSHGYDPQTAYKKDFPLQDFHFLTREVAMQKVTFKIRHTPEYHPATIEKLEDGRWMIHSEEAIHGVAPGQFCVVYDENHHRCYGSGEITV
;
A
#
# COMPACT_ATOMS: atom_id res chain seq x y z
N THR A 1 -25.53 -29.92 -4.62
CA THR A 1 -25.16 -29.30 -3.36
C THR A 1 -23.94 -28.44 -3.61
N LEU A 2 -24.19 -27.16 -3.89
CA LEU A 2 -23.17 -26.13 -4.07
C LEU A 2 -22.59 -25.78 -2.70
N PHE A 3 -21.33 -26.09 -2.48
CA PHE A 3 -20.61 -25.67 -1.31
C PHE A 3 -20.50 -24.14 -1.28
N PRO A 4 -20.78 -23.48 -0.16
CA PRO A 4 -20.73 -22.02 -0.07
C PRO A 4 -19.28 -21.53 0.14
N TYR A 5 -18.40 -21.85 -0.81
CA TYR A 5 -17.01 -21.34 -0.76
C TYR A 5 -16.93 -19.82 -0.98
N THR A 6 -17.96 -19.21 -1.51
CA THR A 6 -18.00 -17.76 -1.75
C THR A 6 -18.07 -16.91 -0.48
N THR A 7 -18.45 -17.50 0.66
CA THR A 7 -18.53 -16.76 1.93
C THR A 7 -17.19 -16.72 2.67
N LEU A 8 -16.30 -17.68 2.41
CA LEU A 8 -14.98 -17.74 3.06
C LEU A 8 -13.98 -16.74 2.47
N PHE A 9 -14.18 -16.29 1.23
CA PHE A 9 -13.31 -15.31 0.56
C PHE A 9 -13.81 -13.85 0.66
N ARG A 10 -14.91 -13.61 1.34
CA ARG A 10 -15.33 -12.28 1.78
C ARG A 10 -14.83 -11.96 3.19
N SER A 11 -13.66 -12.41 3.56
CA SER A 11 -13.02 -11.87 4.75
C SER A 11 -12.77 -10.37 4.49
N LYS A 12 -13.44 -9.54 5.27
CA LYS A 12 -13.07 -8.13 5.41
C LYS A 12 -11.56 -8.09 5.53
N ASP A 13 -10.89 -7.17 4.85
CA ASP A 13 -9.46 -6.92 5.04
C ASP A 13 -9.16 -6.93 6.53
N SER A 14 -8.72 -8.09 7.02
CA SER A 14 -8.29 -8.18 8.39
C SER A 14 -6.88 -7.61 8.40
N GLN A 15 -6.69 -6.48 9.04
CA GLN A 15 -5.37 -6.00 9.41
C GLN A 15 -4.75 -6.93 10.48
N GLY A 16 -5.08 -8.22 10.43
CA GLY A 16 -4.58 -9.24 11.32
C GLY A 16 -3.34 -9.90 10.71
N ILE A 17 -2.32 -10.08 11.51
CA ILE A 17 -1.20 -10.95 11.16
C ILE A 17 -1.75 -12.38 11.19
N CYS A 18 -1.99 -12.97 10.01
CA CYS A 18 -2.78 -14.19 9.80
C CYS A 18 -2.36 -15.40 10.64
N PHE A 19 -1.10 -15.46 11.10
CA PHE A 19 -0.58 -16.56 11.91
C PHE A 19 -0.52 -16.27 13.42
N LEU A 20 -0.91 -15.09 13.86
CA LEU A 20 -0.98 -14.74 15.28
C LEU A 20 -2.38 -14.83 15.88
N GLY A 21 -3.38 -15.26 15.10
CA GLY A 21 -4.78 -15.36 15.53
C GLY A 21 -5.51 -14.02 15.56
N GLN A 22 -6.60 -13.94 16.33
CA GLN A 22 -7.39 -12.69 16.49
C GLN A 22 -6.67 -11.74 17.45
N ILE A 23 -5.66 -11.05 16.98
CA ILE A 23 -4.97 -9.99 17.73
C ILE A 23 -5.51 -8.64 17.28
N ASN A 24 -5.86 -7.78 18.24
CA ASN A 24 -6.08 -6.38 17.93
C ASN A 24 -4.74 -5.74 17.54
N TYR A 25 -4.60 -5.45 16.25
CA TYR A 25 -3.37 -4.90 15.69
C TYR A 25 -2.93 -3.62 16.41
N ASN A 26 -3.86 -2.71 16.72
CA ASN A 26 -3.53 -1.46 17.39
C ASN A 26 -3.02 -1.69 18.82
N ASP A 27 -3.57 -2.65 19.54
CA ASP A 27 -3.13 -2.97 20.91
C ASP A 27 -1.76 -3.65 20.89
N TYR A 28 -1.53 -4.51 19.90
CA TYR A 28 -0.23 -5.15 19.69
C TYR A 28 0.85 -4.09 19.39
N ILE A 29 0.63 -3.22 18.42
CA ILE A 29 1.58 -2.15 18.05
C ILE A 29 1.81 -1.21 19.23
N ARG A 30 0.77 -0.82 19.97
CA ARG A 30 0.88 0.04 21.15
C ARG A 30 1.78 -0.56 22.20
N ARG A 31 1.72 -1.87 22.41
CA ARG A 31 2.55 -2.56 23.41
C ARG A 31 4.04 -2.50 23.09
N TYR A 32 4.43 -2.52 21.80
CA TYR A 32 5.83 -2.55 21.38
C TYR A 32 6.39 -1.18 21.01
N LEU A 33 5.59 -0.33 20.38
CA LEU A 33 6.03 0.99 19.92
C LEU A 33 5.49 2.14 20.77
N GLY A 34 4.56 1.86 21.69
CA GLY A 34 3.93 2.89 22.51
C GLY A 34 3.01 3.82 21.69
N GLU A 35 2.73 4.99 22.25
CA GLU A 35 2.04 6.08 21.59
C GLU A 35 2.98 7.27 21.45
N LYS A 36 3.01 7.89 20.27
CA LYS A 36 3.72 9.14 19.99
C LYS A 36 2.75 10.10 19.29
N PRO A 37 1.98 10.87 20.07
CA PRO A 37 1.01 11.81 19.53
C PRO A 37 1.67 12.83 18.61
N GLY A 38 0.96 13.19 17.52
CA GLY A 38 1.41 14.20 16.58
C GLY A 38 0.20 14.83 15.87
N ASP A 39 0.48 15.82 15.04
CA ASP A 39 -0.55 16.58 14.36
C ASP A 39 -1.06 15.88 13.11
N VAL A 40 -2.36 16.08 12.84
CA VAL A 40 -2.99 15.70 11.58
C VAL A 40 -3.31 16.97 10.81
N ILE A 41 -2.77 17.06 9.61
CA ILE A 41 -2.86 18.26 8.76
C ILE A 41 -3.56 17.90 7.45
N GLU A 42 -4.52 18.73 7.07
CA GLU A 42 -5.14 18.66 5.76
C GLU A 42 -4.15 19.11 4.69
N MET A 43 -3.94 18.27 3.69
CA MET A 43 -2.89 18.46 2.68
C MET A 43 -3.14 19.70 1.81
N GLU A 44 -4.39 19.96 1.48
CA GLU A 44 -4.81 21.04 0.57
C GLU A 44 -4.71 22.42 1.21
N THR A 45 -5.08 22.53 2.47
CA THR A 45 -5.18 23.81 3.17
C THR A 45 -4.06 24.08 4.14
N GLY A 46 -3.29 23.06 4.50
CA GLY A 46 -2.29 23.12 5.57
C GLY A 46 -2.90 23.27 6.97
N LYS A 47 -4.23 23.15 7.11
CA LYS A 47 -4.92 23.33 8.38
C LYS A 47 -4.76 22.08 9.25
N ARG A 48 -4.46 22.29 10.52
CA ARG A 48 -4.50 21.24 11.53
C ARG A 48 -5.95 20.86 11.83
N ILE A 49 -6.30 19.60 11.64
CA ILE A 49 -7.65 19.06 11.84
C ILE A 49 -7.78 18.17 13.06
N GLY A 50 -6.66 17.73 13.63
CA GLY A 50 -6.69 16.86 14.80
C GLY A 50 -5.30 16.39 15.22
N THR A 51 -5.30 15.30 16.01
CA THR A 51 -4.09 14.61 16.47
C THR A 51 -4.20 13.12 16.18
N HIS A 52 -3.06 12.48 15.92
CA HIS A 52 -2.95 11.03 15.87
C HIS A 52 -2.16 10.51 17.09
N LYS A 53 -2.30 9.21 17.39
CA LYS A 53 -1.62 8.56 18.52
C LYS A 53 -0.25 7.98 18.17
N GLY A 54 0.12 7.97 16.90
CA GLY A 54 1.38 7.47 16.36
C GLY A 54 1.24 7.20 14.87
N LEU A 55 2.24 7.53 14.06
CA LEU A 55 2.23 7.33 12.61
C LEU A 55 2.12 5.87 12.20
N TRP A 56 2.57 4.94 13.05
CA TRP A 56 2.51 3.50 12.81
C TRP A 56 1.11 2.90 12.91
N PHE A 57 0.14 3.61 13.52
CA PHE A 57 -1.26 3.19 13.53
C PHE A 57 -2.00 3.50 12.22
N HIS A 58 -1.35 4.20 11.30
CA HIS A 58 -1.96 4.65 10.05
C HIS A 58 -1.24 4.09 8.85
N THR A 59 -1.98 3.84 7.77
CA THR A 59 -1.45 3.37 6.49
C THR A 59 -1.80 4.37 5.39
N ILE A 60 -0.91 4.63 4.45
CA ILE A 60 -1.21 5.47 3.29
C ILE A 60 -2.37 4.84 2.52
N GLY A 61 -3.34 5.66 2.12
CA GLY A 61 -4.61 5.22 1.53
C GLY A 61 -5.67 4.77 2.54
N GLN A 62 -5.38 4.79 3.84
CA GLN A 62 -6.37 4.45 4.87
C GLN A 62 -7.50 5.48 4.87
N ARG A 63 -8.75 4.98 4.84
CA ARG A 63 -9.97 5.79 4.92
C ARG A 63 -10.71 5.62 6.23
N LYS A 64 -10.72 4.39 6.77
CA LYS A 64 -11.48 4.05 7.97
C LYS A 64 -10.68 4.26 9.25
N GLY A 65 -11.37 4.59 10.35
CA GLY A 65 -10.76 4.66 11.68
C GLY A 65 -9.96 5.94 11.96
N LEU A 66 -10.09 6.97 11.14
CA LEU A 66 -9.40 8.26 11.36
C LEU A 66 -10.11 9.12 12.40
N GLY A 67 -11.43 8.96 12.57
CA GLY A 67 -12.20 9.63 13.63
C GLY A 67 -12.41 11.14 13.48
N PHE A 68 -12.05 11.71 12.32
CA PHE A 68 -12.26 13.14 12.05
C PHE A 68 -13.65 13.39 11.47
N GLY A 69 -14.32 14.44 11.97
CA GLY A 69 -15.61 14.87 11.44
C GLY A 69 -15.49 15.46 10.03
N GLY A 70 -16.62 15.62 9.36
CA GLY A 70 -16.72 16.39 8.11
C GLY A 70 -16.58 15.61 6.81
N GLY A 71 -16.49 14.28 6.81
CA GLY A 71 -16.52 13.49 5.58
C GLY A 71 -15.44 12.42 5.50
N PRO A 72 -15.30 11.75 4.36
CA PRO A 72 -14.26 10.75 4.22
C PRO A 72 -12.88 11.39 4.10
N TRP A 73 -12.02 11.12 5.08
CA TRP A 73 -10.63 11.48 5.05
C TRP A 73 -9.78 10.31 4.55
N PHE A 74 -8.69 10.63 3.84
CA PHE A 74 -7.70 9.66 3.36
C PHE A 74 -6.31 10.04 3.85
N VAL A 75 -5.56 9.07 4.33
CA VAL A 75 -4.14 9.26 4.67
C VAL A 75 -3.33 9.35 3.37
N ILE A 76 -2.65 10.46 3.16
CA ILE A 76 -1.91 10.73 1.93
C ILE A 76 -0.40 10.60 2.13
N LYS A 77 0.11 11.11 3.25
CA LYS A 77 1.54 11.17 3.52
C LYS A 77 1.81 11.08 5.01
N LYS A 78 2.96 10.52 5.37
CA LYS A 78 3.51 10.55 6.73
C LYS A 78 4.83 11.31 6.71
N ASP A 79 4.97 12.30 7.56
CA ASP A 79 6.25 12.99 7.82
C ASP A 79 6.79 12.45 9.14
N VAL A 80 7.74 11.56 9.06
CA VAL A 80 8.29 10.86 10.24
C VAL A 80 9.13 11.80 11.10
N GLU A 81 9.87 12.72 10.46
CA GLU A 81 10.75 13.68 11.15
C GLU A 81 9.94 14.67 11.98
N LYS A 82 8.88 15.23 11.39
CA LYS A 82 8.00 16.20 12.04
C LYS A 82 6.89 15.56 12.86
N ASN A 83 6.73 14.22 12.76
CA ASN A 83 5.64 13.47 13.38
C ASN A 83 4.25 13.98 12.96
N ILE A 84 4.08 14.24 11.65
CA ILE A 84 2.84 14.78 11.06
C ILE A 84 2.20 13.73 10.15
N LEU A 85 0.87 13.59 10.29
CA LEU A 85 0.04 12.81 9.38
C LEU A 85 -0.71 13.76 8.45
N TYR A 86 -0.47 13.66 7.15
CA TYR A 86 -1.21 14.42 6.15
C TYR A 86 -2.40 13.61 5.65
N VAL A 87 -3.55 14.25 5.62
CA VAL A 87 -4.81 13.68 5.14
C VAL A 87 -5.48 14.60 4.14
N SER A 88 -6.33 14.06 3.29
CA SER A 88 -7.14 14.78 2.33
C SER A 88 -8.63 14.54 2.60
N HIS A 89 -9.44 15.58 2.47
CA HIS A 89 -10.88 15.57 2.71
C HIS A 89 -11.67 15.31 1.43
N GLY A 90 -12.37 14.18 1.38
CA GLY A 90 -13.40 13.92 0.36
C GLY A 90 -12.92 13.69 -1.06
N TYR A 91 -11.63 13.81 -1.33
CA TYR A 91 -11.05 13.65 -2.65
C TYR A 91 -9.75 12.85 -2.58
N ASP A 92 -9.57 11.99 -3.55
CA ASP A 92 -8.34 11.21 -3.71
C ASP A 92 -7.34 12.06 -4.51
N PRO A 93 -6.33 12.68 -3.88
CA PRO A 93 -5.47 13.61 -4.60
C PRO A 93 -4.69 12.86 -5.69
N GLN A 94 -4.53 13.51 -6.84
CA GLN A 94 -3.75 12.95 -7.96
C GLN A 94 -2.33 12.53 -7.55
N THR A 95 -1.78 13.14 -6.51
CA THR A 95 -0.49 12.78 -5.90
C THR A 95 -0.47 11.40 -5.25
N ALA A 96 -1.65 10.83 -4.95
CA ALA A 96 -1.77 9.45 -4.46
C ALA A 96 -1.66 8.40 -5.57
N TYR A 97 -1.67 8.84 -6.83
CA TYR A 97 -1.58 7.97 -7.99
C TYR A 97 -0.17 8.01 -8.58
N LYS A 98 0.40 6.86 -8.83
CA LYS A 98 1.70 6.72 -9.51
C LYS A 98 1.57 5.78 -10.70
N LYS A 99 2.23 6.13 -11.80
CA LYS A 99 2.42 5.25 -12.96
C LYS A 99 3.76 4.54 -12.90
N ASP A 100 4.78 5.28 -12.45
CA ASP A 100 6.15 4.82 -12.45
C ASP A 100 6.64 4.71 -11.01
N PHE A 101 7.24 3.57 -10.68
CA PHE A 101 7.83 3.36 -9.36
C PHE A 101 8.93 2.29 -9.40
N PRO A 102 10.05 2.54 -8.70
CA PRO A 102 11.15 1.59 -8.65
C PRO A 102 10.90 0.50 -7.61
N LEU A 103 11.44 -0.68 -7.92
CA LEU A 103 11.50 -1.84 -7.04
C LEU A 103 12.95 -2.13 -6.69
N GLN A 104 13.25 -2.26 -5.41
CA GLN A 104 14.52 -2.78 -4.90
C GLN A 104 14.38 -4.24 -4.48
N ASP A 105 15.52 -4.91 -4.31
CA ASP A 105 15.62 -6.28 -3.78
C ASP A 105 14.66 -7.27 -4.49
N PHE A 106 14.61 -7.18 -5.82
CA PHE A 106 13.72 -8.05 -6.60
C PHE A 106 14.15 -9.50 -6.50
N HIS A 107 13.31 -10.31 -5.89
CA HIS A 107 13.50 -11.74 -5.74
C HIS A 107 12.76 -12.51 -6.82
N PHE A 108 13.49 -13.23 -7.68
CA PHE A 108 12.91 -14.12 -8.68
C PHE A 108 12.54 -15.46 -8.08
N LEU A 109 11.32 -15.93 -8.35
CA LEU A 109 10.90 -17.31 -8.03
C LEU A 109 11.48 -18.33 -8.99
N THR A 110 11.92 -17.89 -10.16
CA THR A 110 12.54 -18.70 -11.19
C THR A 110 13.82 -18.01 -11.64
N ARG A 111 14.45 -18.50 -12.71
CA ARG A 111 15.59 -17.81 -13.32
C ARG A 111 15.17 -16.41 -13.76
N GLU A 112 16.09 -15.44 -13.66
CA GLU A 112 15.92 -14.12 -14.24
C GLU A 112 15.50 -14.26 -15.70
N VAL A 113 14.36 -13.71 -16.05
CA VAL A 113 13.80 -13.77 -17.41
C VAL A 113 13.76 -12.35 -17.93
N ALA A 114 14.07 -12.17 -19.21
CA ALA A 114 13.84 -10.89 -19.88
C ALA A 114 12.32 -10.60 -19.85
N MET A 115 11.93 -9.72 -18.94
CA MET A 115 10.55 -9.28 -18.78
C MET A 115 10.44 -7.92 -19.48
N GLN A 116 9.48 -7.77 -20.37
CA GLN A 116 9.17 -6.48 -20.97
C GLN A 116 7.72 -6.09 -20.68
N LYS A 117 6.79 -6.94 -21.06
CA LYS A 117 5.37 -6.79 -20.72
C LYS A 117 5.02 -7.73 -19.59
N VAL A 118 4.39 -7.17 -18.57
CA VAL A 118 4.05 -7.87 -17.33
C VAL A 118 2.70 -7.38 -16.83
N THR A 119 2.18 -8.09 -15.85
CA THR A 119 1.13 -7.56 -14.98
C THR A 119 1.62 -7.59 -13.54
N PHE A 120 1.08 -6.75 -12.69
CA PHE A 120 1.52 -6.68 -11.31
C PHE A 120 0.38 -6.45 -10.32
N LYS A 121 0.68 -6.71 -9.05
CA LYS A 121 -0.17 -6.38 -7.89
C LYS A 121 0.67 -5.77 -6.79
N ILE A 122 0.13 -4.74 -6.14
CA ILE A 122 0.71 -4.12 -4.93
C ILE A 122 -0.14 -4.38 -3.69
N ARG A 123 -1.31 -5.00 -3.86
CA ARG A 123 -2.26 -5.35 -2.79
C ARG A 123 -2.96 -6.65 -3.13
N HIS A 124 -3.57 -7.27 -2.13
CA HIS A 124 -4.40 -8.45 -2.30
C HIS A 124 -5.80 -8.06 -2.85
N THR A 125 -5.82 -7.55 -4.06
CA THR A 125 -7.04 -7.24 -4.84
C THR A 125 -7.18 -8.25 -5.98
N PRO A 126 -8.38 -8.48 -6.54
CA PRO A 126 -8.54 -9.36 -7.69
C PRO A 126 -7.88 -8.81 -8.96
N GLU A 127 -7.78 -7.49 -9.10
CA GLU A 127 -7.27 -6.84 -10.31
C GLU A 127 -5.76 -7.03 -10.48
N TYR A 128 -5.35 -7.28 -11.74
CA TYR A 128 -3.98 -7.22 -12.21
C TYR A 128 -3.81 -5.94 -13.05
N HIS A 129 -2.72 -5.24 -12.85
CA HIS A 129 -2.42 -4.00 -13.56
C HIS A 129 -1.38 -4.25 -14.65
N PRO A 130 -1.67 -3.93 -15.92
CA PRO A 130 -0.71 -4.08 -17.02
C PRO A 130 0.41 -3.04 -16.90
N ALA A 131 1.62 -3.47 -17.21
CA ALA A 131 2.81 -2.65 -17.15
C ALA A 131 3.92 -3.15 -18.07
N THR A 132 4.93 -2.31 -18.24
CA THR A 132 6.25 -2.73 -18.67
C THR A 132 7.22 -2.66 -17.49
N ILE A 133 8.26 -3.49 -17.54
CA ILE A 133 9.29 -3.51 -16.52
C ILE A 133 10.67 -3.46 -17.18
N GLU A 134 11.57 -2.66 -16.62
CA GLU A 134 12.95 -2.55 -17.08
C GLU A 134 13.93 -2.63 -15.91
N LYS A 135 15.13 -3.15 -16.18
CA LYS A 135 16.22 -3.18 -15.20
C LYS A 135 17.01 -1.90 -15.29
N LEU A 136 17.18 -1.21 -14.18
CA LEU A 136 17.99 0.01 -14.08
C LEU A 136 19.49 -0.33 -13.93
N GLU A 137 20.35 0.63 -14.22
CA GLU A 137 21.81 0.48 -14.12
C GLU A 137 22.28 0.18 -12.68
N ASP A 138 21.54 0.66 -11.68
CA ASP A 138 21.82 0.44 -10.27
C ASP A 138 21.31 -0.92 -9.73
N GLY A 139 20.77 -1.76 -10.61
CA GLY A 139 20.26 -3.10 -10.29
C GLY A 139 18.81 -3.13 -9.81
N ARG A 140 18.16 -1.99 -9.59
CA ARG A 140 16.72 -1.90 -9.32
C ARG A 140 15.91 -2.20 -10.58
N TRP A 141 14.61 -2.39 -10.39
CA TRP A 141 13.67 -2.57 -11.49
C TRP A 141 12.68 -1.42 -11.49
N MET A 142 12.34 -0.87 -12.65
CA MET A 142 11.34 0.17 -12.81
C MET A 142 10.06 -0.43 -13.38
N ILE A 143 8.94 -0.20 -12.71
CA ILE A 143 7.58 -0.50 -13.23
C ILE A 143 7.04 0.76 -13.90
N HIS A 144 6.55 0.59 -15.13
CA HIS A 144 5.81 1.60 -15.88
C HIS A 144 4.39 1.06 -16.09
N SER A 145 3.45 1.46 -15.23
CA SER A 145 2.07 1.04 -15.33
C SER A 145 1.34 1.77 -16.46
N GLU A 146 0.49 1.09 -17.19
CA GLU A 146 -0.37 1.70 -18.20
C GLU A 146 -1.37 2.67 -17.56
N GLU A 147 -1.81 2.38 -16.33
CA GLU A 147 -2.75 3.18 -15.56
C GLU A 147 -2.10 3.78 -14.33
N ALA A 148 -2.63 4.90 -13.86
CA ALA A 148 -2.22 5.49 -12.61
C ALA A 148 -2.79 4.68 -11.43
N ILE A 149 -1.90 4.11 -10.61
CA ILE A 149 -2.24 3.22 -9.51
C ILE A 149 -2.33 3.99 -8.20
N HIS A 150 -3.47 3.87 -7.55
CA HIS A 150 -3.71 4.49 -6.25
C HIS A 150 -2.95 3.78 -5.12
N GLY A 151 -2.32 4.59 -4.27
CA GLY A 151 -1.74 4.12 -3.01
C GLY A 151 -0.45 3.30 -3.17
N VAL A 152 0.31 3.52 -4.23
CA VAL A 152 1.68 3.03 -4.36
C VAL A 152 2.54 3.73 -3.31
N ALA A 153 3.11 2.99 -2.38
CA ALA A 153 3.90 3.53 -1.28
C ALA A 153 5.19 2.74 -1.04
N PRO A 154 6.28 3.41 -0.65
CA PRO A 154 7.51 2.74 -0.24
C PRO A 154 7.26 1.75 0.90
N GLY A 155 8.00 0.64 0.88
CA GLY A 155 7.85 -0.45 1.86
C GLY A 155 6.75 -1.46 1.52
N GLN A 156 5.97 -1.25 0.47
CA GLN A 156 5.03 -2.26 -0.05
C GLN A 156 5.75 -3.16 -1.04
N PHE A 157 5.28 -4.41 -1.13
CA PHE A 157 5.77 -5.36 -2.13
C PHE A 157 4.93 -5.29 -3.41
N CYS A 158 5.61 -5.22 -4.55
CA CYS A 158 5.02 -5.39 -5.87
C CYS A 158 5.29 -6.82 -6.34
N VAL A 159 4.25 -7.58 -6.61
CA VAL A 159 4.35 -8.93 -7.16
C VAL A 159 4.10 -8.88 -8.65
N VAL A 160 5.02 -9.45 -9.44
CA VAL A 160 5.05 -9.36 -10.91
C VAL A 160 4.70 -10.72 -11.53
N TYR A 161 3.81 -10.68 -12.52
CA TYR A 161 3.30 -11.84 -13.23
C TYR A 161 3.48 -11.69 -14.74
N ASP A 162 3.35 -12.80 -15.47
CA ASP A 162 3.22 -12.75 -16.93
C ASP A 162 1.90 -12.08 -17.36
N GLU A 163 1.79 -11.73 -18.64
CA GLU A 163 0.61 -11.07 -19.21
C GLU A 163 -0.68 -11.88 -19.04
N ASN A 164 -0.59 -13.21 -18.96
CA ASN A 164 -1.74 -14.10 -18.82
C ASN A 164 -2.07 -14.48 -17.38
N HIS A 165 -1.36 -13.95 -16.40
CA HIS A 165 -1.52 -14.22 -14.96
C HIS A 165 -1.28 -15.68 -14.54
N HIS A 166 -0.62 -16.48 -15.39
CA HIS A 166 -0.35 -17.90 -15.12
C HIS A 166 0.96 -18.13 -14.40
N ARG A 167 1.91 -17.20 -14.53
CA ARG A 167 3.25 -17.34 -13.95
C ARG A 167 3.60 -16.13 -13.11
N CYS A 168 3.93 -16.35 -11.86
CA CYS A 168 4.55 -15.35 -11.00
C CYS A 168 6.05 -15.32 -11.28
N TYR A 169 6.59 -14.19 -11.67
CA TYR A 169 8.03 -14.00 -11.87
C TYR A 169 8.76 -13.77 -10.55
N GLY A 170 8.17 -13.04 -9.64
CA GLY A 170 8.78 -12.69 -8.37
C GLY A 170 8.16 -11.44 -7.75
N SER A 171 8.89 -10.84 -6.81
CA SER A 171 8.47 -9.61 -6.14
C SER A 171 9.66 -8.75 -5.76
N GLY A 172 9.42 -7.44 -5.66
CA GLY A 172 10.37 -6.47 -5.16
C GLY A 172 9.69 -5.46 -4.24
N GLU A 173 10.46 -4.86 -3.36
CA GLU A 173 9.98 -3.79 -2.49
C GLU A 173 9.91 -2.47 -3.24
N ILE A 174 8.79 -1.77 -3.15
CA ILE A 174 8.61 -0.43 -3.73
C ILE A 174 9.45 0.57 -2.94
N THR A 175 10.23 1.37 -3.65
CA THR A 175 11.07 2.43 -3.06
C THR A 175 10.77 3.79 -3.69
N VAL A 176 11.57 4.79 -3.40
CA VAL A 176 11.48 6.17 -3.93
C VAL A 176 12.63 6.47 -4.87
#